data_7de0ead6764c66bf2432129a0cdd1d30
#
_entry.id   7de0ead6764c66bf2432129a0cdd1d30
#
_cell.length_a   1.000
_cell.length_b   1.000
_cell.length_c   1.000
_cell.angle_alpha   90.00
_cell.angle_beta   90.00
_cell.angle_gamma   90.00
#
_symmetry.space_group_name_H-M   'P 1'
#
loop_
_entity.id
_entity.type
_entity.pdbx_description
1 polymer ?
#
loop_
_entity_poly.entity_id
_entity_poly.type
_entity_poly.pdbx_seq_one_letter_code
_entity_poly.pdbx_strand_id
1 'polypeptide(L)'
;MGQEYLKRKRILLVDDEKELLDMVYSILKEEGYSSIRTASTQKEAVETARSFHPELAVLDVMLPDGNGFSLFEKLREMEDYPVLFLTACGEDEDKFKGLGLGADDYLVKPFLPRELTLRIGAILRRSYRNENPLVELKGCQIDFDRAEVVKD
;
A
#
# COMPACT_ATOMS: atom_id res chain seq x y z
N MET A 1 -18.08 9.30 -4.53
CA MET A 1 -18.46 8.72 -5.76
C MET A 1 -17.31 8.30 -6.65
N GLY A 2 -16.53 9.23 -7.14
CA GLY A 2 -15.45 8.89 -8.03
C GLY A 2 -14.33 8.13 -7.40
N GLN A 3 -14.38 7.85 -6.11
CA GLN A 3 -13.28 7.17 -5.44
C GLN A 3 -13.66 5.80 -4.94
N GLU A 4 -14.85 5.34 -5.27
CA GLU A 4 -15.24 4.02 -4.82
C GLU A 4 -14.41 2.92 -5.46
N TYR A 5 -13.88 3.17 -6.65
CA TYR A 5 -13.02 2.16 -7.29
C TYR A 5 -11.76 1.94 -6.47
N LEU A 6 -11.31 2.94 -5.71
CA LEU A 6 -10.12 2.78 -4.88
C LEU A 6 -10.38 1.84 -3.71
N LYS A 7 -11.62 1.74 -3.26
CA LYS A 7 -11.96 0.86 -2.15
C LYS A 7 -11.89 -0.61 -2.52
N ARG A 8 -11.78 -0.91 -3.80
CA ARG A 8 -11.65 -2.29 -4.27
C ARG A 8 -10.20 -2.70 -4.51
N LYS A 9 -9.26 -1.78 -4.31
CA LYS A 9 -7.85 -2.11 -4.48
C LYS A 9 -7.41 -3.11 -3.44
N ARG A 10 -6.51 -3.99 -3.82
CA ARG A 10 -6.04 -5.06 -2.95
C ARG A 10 -4.92 -4.55 -2.05
N ILE A 11 -5.12 -4.66 -0.76
CA ILE A 11 -4.20 -4.13 0.24
C ILE A 11 -3.61 -5.28 1.05
N LEU A 12 -2.30 -5.31 1.14
CA LEU A 12 -1.58 -6.27 1.95
C LEU A 12 -1.02 -5.56 3.19
N LEU A 13 -1.35 -6.09 4.37
CA LEU A 13 -0.88 -5.54 5.63
C LEU A 13 0.11 -6.51 6.25
N VAL A 14 1.31 -6.06 6.57
CA VAL A 14 2.34 -6.92 7.13
C VAL A 14 2.87 -6.33 8.43
N ASP A 15 2.64 -7.04 9.55
CA ASP A 15 3.08 -6.61 10.87
C ASP A 15 3.03 -7.83 11.76
N ASP A 16 3.99 -7.97 12.68
CA ASP A 16 4.01 -9.12 13.55
C ASP A 16 3.16 -8.93 14.80
N GLU A 17 2.61 -7.74 15.01
CA GLU A 17 1.71 -7.48 16.12
C GLU A 17 0.29 -7.80 15.68
N LYS A 18 -0.21 -8.95 16.12
CA LYS A 18 -1.50 -9.39 15.67
C LYS A 18 -2.63 -8.43 16.04
N GLU A 19 -2.53 -7.84 17.23
CA GLU A 19 -3.57 -6.90 17.65
C GLU A 19 -3.60 -5.67 16.74
N LEU A 20 -2.45 -5.21 16.33
CA LEU A 20 -2.38 -4.09 15.42
C LEU A 20 -2.95 -4.46 14.05
N LEU A 21 -2.61 -5.64 13.56
CA LEU A 21 -3.17 -6.11 12.29
C LEU A 21 -4.69 -6.17 12.33
N ASP A 22 -5.22 -6.75 13.42
CA ASP A 22 -6.66 -6.88 13.56
C ASP A 22 -7.33 -5.50 13.62
N MET A 23 -6.72 -4.58 14.33
CA MET A 23 -7.25 -3.24 14.44
C MET A 23 -7.27 -2.54 13.09
N VAL A 24 -6.15 -2.60 12.37
CA VAL A 24 -6.05 -1.93 11.08
C VAL A 24 -7.00 -2.56 10.07
N TYR A 25 -7.08 -3.89 10.09
CA TYR A 25 -7.99 -4.61 9.22
C TYR A 25 -9.44 -4.12 9.43
N SER A 26 -9.85 -4.04 10.71
CA SER A 26 -11.21 -3.61 11.04
C SER A 26 -11.47 -2.17 10.59
N ILE A 27 -10.50 -1.31 10.82
CA ILE A 27 -10.64 0.09 10.44
C ILE A 27 -10.81 0.23 8.94
N LEU A 28 -10.00 -0.48 8.17
CA LEU A 28 -10.09 -0.40 6.72
C LEU A 28 -11.39 -0.97 6.21
N LYS A 29 -11.87 -2.05 6.83
CA LYS A 29 -13.17 -2.60 6.46
C LYS A 29 -14.28 -1.60 6.71
N GLU A 30 -14.22 -0.90 7.84
CA GLU A 30 -15.22 0.12 8.15
C GLU A 30 -15.18 1.26 7.17
N GLU A 31 -14.00 1.55 6.63
CA GLU A 31 -13.86 2.60 5.63
C GLU A 31 -14.35 2.16 4.25
N GLY A 32 -14.67 0.91 4.11
CA GLY A 32 -15.22 0.41 2.85
C GLY A 32 -14.27 -0.37 1.98
N TYR A 33 -13.02 -0.55 2.41
CA TYR A 33 -12.07 -1.35 1.62
C TYR A 33 -12.48 -2.82 1.68
N SER A 34 -12.55 -3.45 0.53
CA SER A 34 -13.12 -4.79 0.43
C SER A 34 -12.10 -5.91 0.26
N SER A 35 -10.88 -5.61 -0.14
CA SER A 35 -9.89 -6.64 -0.44
C SER A 35 -8.64 -6.41 0.39
N ILE A 36 -8.55 -7.08 1.52
CA ILE A 36 -7.44 -6.90 2.47
C ILE A 36 -6.93 -8.27 2.88
N ARG A 37 -5.62 -8.45 2.84
CA ARG A 37 -4.97 -9.65 3.35
C ARG A 37 -3.91 -9.23 4.35
N THR A 38 -3.63 -10.10 5.30
CA THR A 38 -2.65 -9.81 6.34
C THR A 38 -1.58 -10.89 6.36
N ALA A 39 -0.39 -10.51 6.83
CA ALA A 39 0.72 -11.44 7.01
C ALA A 39 1.54 -10.96 8.19
N SER A 40 2.16 -11.89 8.91
CA SER A 40 2.91 -11.55 10.11
C SER A 40 4.41 -11.81 9.99
N THR A 41 4.86 -12.36 8.87
CA THR A 41 6.28 -12.60 8.61
C THR A 41 6.60 -12.26 7.16
N GLN A 42 7.88 -12.13 6.85
CA GLN A 42 8.30 -11.94 5.47
C GLN A 42 7.85 -13.08 4.58
N LYS A 43 8.05 -14.30 5.06
CA LYS A 43 7.71 -15.48 4.28
C LYS A 43 6.24 -15.50 3.94
N GLU A 44 5.40 -15.25 4.94
CA GLU A 44 3.97 -15.23 4.73
C GLU A 44 3.57 -14.13 3.76
N ALA A 45 4.22 -12.98 3.88
CA ALA A 45 3.91 -11.85 3.01
C ALA A 45 4.24 -12.16 1.56
N VAL A 46 5.39 -12.78 1.31
CA VAL A 46 5.79 -13.13 -0.05
C VAL A 46 4.82 -14.15 -0.63
N GLU A 47 4.46 -15.15 0.15
CA GLU A 47 3.52 -16.17 -0.31
C GLU A 47 2.15 -15.58 -0.64
N THR A 48 1.69 -14.69 0.24
CA THR A 48 0.41 -14.04 0.03
C THR A 48 0.45 -13.17 -1.21
N ALA A 49 1.54 -12.42 -1.39
CA ALA A 49 1.64 -11.52 -2.53
C ALA A 49 1.60 -12.25 -3.86
N ARG A 50 2.15 -13.46 -3.90
CA ARG A 50 2.18 -14.22 -5.15
C ARG A 50 0.80 -14.52 -5.69
N SER A 51 -0.15 -14.80 -4.80
CA SER A 51 -1.50 -15.15 -5.24
C SER A 51 -2.46 -13.97 -5.19
N PHE A 52 -2.24 -13.05 -4.26
CA PHE A 52 -3.16 -11.93 -4.05
C PHE A 52 -2.89 -10.77 -5.00
N HIS A 53 -1.65 -10.58 -5.41
CA HIS A 53 -1.26 -9.48 -6.29
C HIS A 53 -1.67 -8.13 -5.70
N PRO A 54 -1.05 -7.72 -4.58
CA PRO A 54 -1.45 -6.47 -3.92
C PRO A 54 -1.31 -5.25 -4.83
N GLU A 55 -2.10 -4.25 -4.54
CA GLU A 55 -2.01 -2.95 -5.20
C GLU A 55 -1.55 -1.88 -4.23
N LEU A 56 -1.38 -2.23 -2.98
CA LEU A 56 -0.74 -1.42 -1.95
C LEU A 56 -0.28 -2.35 -0.85
N ALA A 57 0.93 -2.15 -0.36
CA ALA A 57 1.43 -2.91 0.78
C ALA A 57 1.76 -1.97 1.92
N VAL A 58 1.34 -2.33 3.13
CA VAL A 58 1.69 -1.62 4.36
C VAL A 58 2.63 -2.55 5.11
N LEU A 59 3.89 -2.15 5.26
CA LEU A 59 4.94 -3.02 5.76
C LEU A 59 5.55 -2.48 7.05
N ASP A 60 5.57 -3.32 8.08
CA ASP A 60 6.30 -3.01 9.30
C ASP A 60 7.79 -3.15 9.01
N VAL A 61 8.59 -2.22 9.51
CA VAL A 61 10.03 -2.26 9.35
C VAL A 61 10.64 -3.44 10.10
N MET A 62 10.07 -3.79 11.26
CA MET A 62 10.62 -4.85 12.12
C MET A 62 9.75 -6.10 12.04
N LEU A 63 10.27 -7.15 11.45
CA LEU A 63 9.58 -8.43 11.33
C LEU A 63 10.41 -9.54 11.95
N PRO A 64 9.78 -10.64 12.39
CA PRO A 64 10.51 -11.70 13.08
C PRO A 64 11.59 -12.37 12.22
N ASP A 65 11.35 -12.49 10.92
CA ASP A 65 12.26 -13.21 10.03
C ASP A 65 13.00 -12.29 9.07
N GLY A 66 13.09 -10.99 9.41
CA GLY A 66 13.83 -10.04 8.60
C GLY A 66 13.23 -8.66 8.78
N ASN A 67 13.70 -7.69 8.01
CA ASN A 67 13.16 -6.35 8.13
C ASN A 67 12.30 -6.02 6.91
N GLY A 68 11.50 -4.96 7.07
CA GLY A 68 10.58 -4.56 6.02
C GLY A 68 11.25 -4.07 4.75
N PHE A 69 12.50 -3.60 4.87
CA PHE A 69 13.20 -3.13 3.67
C PHE A 69 13.58 -4.29 2.77
N SER A 70 14.04 -5.39 3.37
CA SER A 70 14.36 -6.55 2.57
C SER A 70 13.08 -7.17 1.99
N LEU A 71 11.99 -7.14 2.72
CA LEU A 71 10.70 -7.58 2.19
C LEU A 71 10.27 -6.70 1.03
N PHE A 72 10.44 -5.39 1.18
CA PHE A 72 10.10 -4.44 0.13
C PHE A 72 10.81 -4.80 -1.17
N GLU A 73 12.11 -5.12 -1.08
CA GLU A 73 12.86 -5.47 -2.26
C GLU A 73 12.34 -6.73 -2.93
N LYS A 74 11.98 -7.72 -2.11
CA LYS A 74 11.43 -8.96 -2.66
C LYS A 74 10.10 -8.73 -3.36
N LEU A 75 9.25 -7.92 -2.74
CA LEU A 75 7.95 -7.65 -3.34
C LEU A 75 8.10 -6.83 -4.62
N ARG A 76 9.05 -5.89 -4.62
CA ARG A 76 9.25 -5.04 -5.79
C ARG A 76 9.76 -5.83 -6.99
N GLU A 77 10.49 -6.91 -6.73
CA GLU A 77 10.91 -7.78 -7.81
C GLU A 77 9.74 -8.49 -8.47
N MET A 78 8.67 -8.68 -7.72
CA MET A 78 7.50 -9.37 -8.22
C MET A 78 6.59 -8.44 -9.00
N GLU A 79 6.30 -7.28 -8.42
CA GLU A 79 5.39 -6.31 -9.04
C GLU A 79 5.65 -4.93 -8.48
N ASP A 80 5.28 -3.92 -9.25
CA ASP A 80 5.45 -2.52 -8.85
C ASP A 80 4.11 -1.99 -8.34
N TYR A 81 4.05 -1.65 -7.06
CA TYR A 81 2.89 -1.01 -6.47
C TYR A 81 3.35 -0.17 -5.28
N PRO A 82 2.51 0.77 -4.82
CA PRO A 82 2.92 1.64 -3.73
C PRO A 82 3.09 0.91 -2.41
N VAL A 83 3.99 1.43 -1.58
CA VAL A 83 4.32 0.85 -0.29
C VAL A 83 4.31 1.94 0.77
N LEU A 84 3.68 1.65 1.90
CA LEU A 84 3.70 2.49 3.09
C LEU A 84 4.41 1.72 4.19
N PHE A 85 5.48 2.30 4.75
CA PHE A 85 6.18 1.66 5.84
C PHE A 85 5.62 2.10 7.19
N LEU A 86 5.57 1.17 8.14
CA LEU A 86 5.28 1.47 9.54
C LEU A 86 6.58 1.32 10.31
N THR A 87 6.88 2.28 11.17
CA THR A 87 8.13 2.25 11.92
C THR A 87 7.88 2.60 13.38
N ALA A 88 8.66 1.98 14.29
CA ALA A 88 8.44 2.13 15.72
C ALA A 88 9.02 3.40 16.30
N CYS A 89 10.01 4.01 15.64
CA CYS A 89 10.64 5.17 16.21
C CYS A 89 11.42 5.95 15.17
N GLY A 90 11.83 7.16 15.57
CA GLY A 90 12.50 8.05 14.65
C GLY A 90 13.86 7.59 14.18
N GLU A 91 14.46 6.62 14.87
CA GLU A 91 15.74 6.10 14.43
C GLU A 91 15.66 5.51 13.05
N ASP A 92 14.50 4.96 12.74
CA ASP A 92 14.32 4.35 11.44
C ASP A 92 14.21 5.37 10.34
N GLU A 93 14.00 6.64 10.70
CA GLU A 93 13.92 7.68 9.69
C GLU A 93 15.21 7.82 8.91
N ASP A 94 16.33 7.56 9.56
CA ASP A 94 17.60 7.60 8.85
C ASP A 94 17.63 6.58 7.73
N LYS A 95 16.95 5.47 7.93
CA LYS A 95 16.88 4.43 6.92
C LYS A 95 15.91 4.80 5.82
N PHE A 96 14.98 5.67 6.12
CA PHE A 96 14.03 6.14 5.11
C PHE A 96 14.63 7.22 4.23
N LYS A 97 15.83 7.61 4.49
CA LYS A 97 16.51 8.35 3.46
C LYS A 97 16.55 7.53 2.23
N GLY A 98 16.39 6.29 2.44
CA GLY A 98 16.13 5.47 1.35
C GLY A 98 14.70 5.46 0.92
N LEU A 99 13.98 6.51 1.10
CA LEU A 99 12.81 6.70 0.30
C LEU A 99 13.22 6.83 -1.14
N GLY A 100 14.49 7.03 -1.33
CA GLY A 100 15.04 6.81 -2.63
C GLY A 100 14.92 5.38 -3.08
N LEU A 101 14.48 4.47 -2.20
CA LEU A 101 14.17 3.11 -2.61
C LEU A 101 12.86 3.02 -3.37
N GLY A 102 12.02 4.04 -3.28
CA GLY A 102 10.76 4.00 -3.99
C GLY A 102 9.53 3.78 -3.15
N ALA A 103 9.69 3.83 -1.82
CA ALA A 103 8.52 3.79 -0.94
C ALA A 103 7.75 5.08 -1.06
N ASP A 104 6.45 5.02 -0.88
CA ASP A 104 5.59 6.17 -1.09
C ASP A 104 5.40 7.02 0.15
N ASP A 105 5.54 6.41 1.34
CA ASP A 105 5.32 7.15 2.57
C ASP A 105 5.75 6.29 3.73
N TYR A 106 5.76 6.87 4.91
CA TYR A 106 5.97 6.11 6.13
C TYR A 106 5.15 6.73 7.25
N LEU A 107 4.89 5.93 8.29
CA LEU A 107 4.07 6.34 9.41
C LEU A 107 4.70 5.81 10.68
N VAL A 108 4.90 6.68 11.66
CA VAL A 108 5.57 6.32 12.91
C VAL A 108 4.55 5.82 13.92
N LYS A 109 4.88 4.70 14.57
CA LYS A 109 4.04 4.15 15.64
C LYS A 109 4.39 4.86 16.96
N PRO A 110 3.44 5.08 17.83
CA PRO A 110 2.01 4.78 17.65
C PRO A 110 1.36 5.86 16.81
N PHE A 111 0.37 5.47 16.04
CA PHE A 111 -0.34 6.39 15.17
C PHE A 111 -1.83 6.34 15.46
N LEU A 112 -2.53 7.39 15.05
CA LEU A 112 -3.97 7.38 15.12
C LEU A 112 -4.52 6.60 13.93
N PRO A 113 -5.56 5.79 14.15
CA PRO A 113 -6.15 5.06 13.04
C PRO A 113 -6.52 5.95 11.85
N ARG A 114 -7.01 7.14 12.14
CA ARG A 114 -7.39 8.06 11.10
C ARG A 114 -6.19 8.49 10.27
N GLU A 115 -5.04 8.61 10.91
CA GLU A 115 -3.82 8.99 10.21
C GLU A 115 -3.46 7.93 9.17
N LEU A 116 -3.58 6.67 9.56
CA LEU A 116 -3.28 5.57 8.64
C LEU A 116 -4.24 5.57 7.45
N THR A 117 -5.54 5.70 7.72
CA THR A 117 -6.52 5.65 6.63
C THR A 117 -6.36 6.84 5.69
N LEU A 118 -6.00 8.01 6.22
CA LEU A 118 -5.79 9.18 5.37
C LEU A 118 -4.58 8.96 4.45
N ARG A 119 -3.51 8.37 4.97
CA ARG A 119 -2.33 8.14 4.15
C ARG A 119 -2.58 7.07 3.10
N ILE A 120 -3.28 6.01 3.47
CA ILE A 120 -3.63 4.97 2.51
C ILE A 120 -4.48 5.57 1.40
N GLY A 121 -5.48 6.35 1.75
CA GLY A 121 -6.33 6.98 0.75
C GLY A 121 -5.55 7.91 -0.17
N ALA A 122 -4.62 8.68 0.39
CA ALA A 122 -3.82 9.60 -0.42
C ALA A 122 -2.91 8.84 -1.39
N ILE A 123 -2.30 7.75 -0.92
CA ILE A 123 -1.43 6.96 -1.76
C ILE A 123 -2.21 6.34 -2.91
N LEU A 124 -3.37 5.78 -2.61
CA LEU A 124 -4.18 5.13 -3.65
C LEU A 124 -4.66 6.15 -4.68
N ARG A 125 -5.09 7.33 -4.24
CA ARG A 125 -5.52 8.36 -5.17
C ARG A 125 -4.39 8.77 -6.10
N ARG A 126 -3.21 8.96 -5.53
CA ARG A 126 -2.06 9.40 -6.32
C ARG A 126 -1.62 8.32 -7.29
N SER A 127 -1.63 7.07 -6.84
CA SER A 127 -1.10 5.98 -7.64
C SER A 127 -2.06 5.49 -8.72
N TYR A 128 -3.36 5.57 -8.45
CA TYR A 128 -4.34 4.95 -9.34
C TYR A 128 -5.37 5.92 -9.88
N ARG A 129 -5.12 7.21 -9.83
CA ARG A 129 -6.10 8.18 -10.28
C ARG A 129 -6.42 8.03 -11.77
N ASN A 130 -5.48 7.55 -12.55
CA ASN A 130 -5.69 7.38 -13.98
C ASN A 130 -6.61 6.21 -14.30
N GLU A 131 -6.95 5.41 -13.30
CA GLU A 131 -7.87 4.30 -13.48
C GLU A 131 -9.30 4.67 -13.17
N ASN A 132 -9.55 5.93 -12.80
CA ASN A 132 -10.88 6.39 -12.50
C ASN A 132 -11.75 6.23 -13.75
N PRO A 133 -12.80 5.40 -13.70
CA PRO A 133 -13.62 5.15 -14.90
C PRO A 133 -14.23 6.41 -15.51
N LEU A 134 -14.59 7.37 -14.68
CA LEU A 134 -15.18 8.60 -15.20
C LEU A 134 -14.20 9.39 -16.03
N VAL A 135 -12.96 9.43 -15.59
CA VAL A 135 -11.91 10.11 -16.33
C VAL A 135 -11.65 9.40 -17.64
N GLU A 136 -11.59 8.08 -17.59
CA GLU A 136 -11.32 7.30 -18.79
C GLU A 136 -12.39 7.48 -19.84
N LEU A 137 -13.64 7.52 -19.40
CA LEU A 137 -14.73 7.67 -20.33
C LEU A 137 -14.66 9.01 -21.06
N LYS A 138 -14.21 10.03 -20.37
CA LYS A 138 -14.07 11.33 -20.99
C LYS A 138 -12.84 11.42 -21.84
N GLY A 139 -11.76 10.76 -21.40
CA GLY A 139 -10.49 10.90 -22.06
C GLY A 139 -10.26 9.93 -23.17
N CYS A 140 -11.04 8.90 -23.24
CA CYS A 140 -10.75 7.86 -24.18
C CYS A 140 -10.90 8.33 -25.60
N GLN A 141 -11.38 9.46 -25.73
CA GLN A 141 -11.42 10.02 -27.04
C GLN A 141 -10.15 10.68 -27.38
N ILE A 142 -9.28 10.47 -26.69
CA ILE A 142 -8.07 11.15 -26.84
C ILE A 142 -6.87 10.52 -26.58
N ASP A 143 -7.16 10.48 -25.96
CA ASP A 143 -6.09 10.18 -25.90
C ASP A 143 -5.37 9.96 -25.82
N PHE A 144 -5.27 9.92 -25.67
CA PHE A 144 -4.58 9.69 -25.52
C PHE A 144 -4.00 9.41 -25.50
N ASP A 145 -4.11 9.59 -25.52
CA ASP A 145 -3.47 9.41 -25.35
C ASP A 145 -3.04 9.18 -25.04
N ARG A 146 -3.11 9.11 -25.02
CA ARG A 146 -2.62 8.88 -24.66
C ARG A 146 -2.30 8.31 -24.28
N ALA A 147 -2.62 8.28 -24.34
CA ALA A 147 -2.36 7.90 -23.95
C ALA A 147 -1.91 7.68 -23.45
N GLU A 148 -1.96 7.66 -23.40
CA GLU A 148 -1.59 7.60 -22.97
C GLU A 148 -1.53 7.48 -22.38
N VAL A 149 -1.87 7.59 -22.59
CA VAL A 149 -1.90 7.46 -22.12
C VAL A 149 -1.71 6.94 -21.51
N VAL A 150 -1.86 6.80 -21.54
CA VAL A 150 -1.73 6.31 -21.11
C VAL A 150 -1.33 5.58 -20.58
N LYS A 151 -1.17 5.09 -20.51
CA LYS A 151 -0.77 4.59 -20.01
C LYS A 151 -0.09 4.33 -19.53
N ASP A 152 -0.03 4.46 -19.21
CA ASP A 152 0.72 4.56 -18.78
C ASP A 152 1.28 4.45 -18.57
#